data_a50b2fe581c8b9aa8b52553cb5e5d14e
#
_entry.id   a50b2fe581c8b9aa8b52553cb5e5d14e
#
_cell.length_a   1.000
_cell.length_b   1.000
_cell.length_c   1.000
_cell.angle_alpha   90.00
_cell.angle_beta   90.00
_cell.angle_gamma   90.00
#
_symmetry.space_group_name_H-M   'P 1'
#
loop_
_entity.id
_entity.type
_entity.pdbx_description
1 polymer ?
#
loop_
_entity_poly.entity_id
_entity_poly.type
_entity_poly.pdbx_seq_one_letter_code
_entity_poly.pdbx_strand_id
1 'polypeptide(L)'
;MKYETVIGLEVHVQIKTKTKIFCSCSTEFGTRPNENTCPICLGMPGVLPVLNKRFLESSMRACLATHCTIEPMNRFARKNYFYPDLPKGYQISQFELPLGTNGYININVDGTKKRIGLTRIHMEEDAGKLIHGENLESPGKSYVDFNRTGVPLCEVVSEPDLRSSEEARAYLIELKSILEYTGVSDCNMEEGSLRCDANVSIRPVGQKEFGTRTELKNLNSFKFIQKAIEYEVDRQTRLLDQGDTVKQETRLYDSDRGETFPMRSKEEAHDYRYFPDPDLVPIMIGEAWVDELRKTIPELPEQKRERFIKSYGIPEYDTGVLTSSEPLADYFEQCTALFPHPKTISNWMMGDLLRELKKDGRNIVDCPVSPSALVDLLKLIESGTVSGNIAKGVFEEMYQTQKSAASIVEEKGLKQITDTSAIEKKVTEVIQASPSQVEEFKGGKE
;
A
#
# COMPACT_ATOMS: atom_id res chain seq x y z
N MET A 1 -19.98 8.18 23.14
CA MET A 1 -18.65 8.82 23.30
C MET A 1 -18.84 10.28 23.66
N LYS A 2 -17.97 10.83 24.54
CA LYS A 2 -18.00 12.25 24.94
C LYS A 2 -17.29 13.14 23.92
N TYR A 3 -16.30 12.56 23.21
CA TYR A 3 -15.49 13.25 22.20
C TYR A 3 -15.59 12.58 20.84
N GLU A 4 -15.44 13.39 19.80
CA GLU A 4 -15.26 13.00 18.40
C GLU A 4 -13.80 13.18 18.02
N THR A 5 -13.21 12.17 17.41
CA THR A 5 -11.84 12.22 16.87
C THR A 5 -11.85 12.93 15.51
N VAL A 6 -10.83 13.73 15.26
CA VAL A 6 -10.58 14.41 13.97
C VAL A 6 -9.14 14.15 13.54
N ILE A 7 -8.96 13.53 12.38
CA ILE A 7 -7.67 13.13 11.88
C ILE A 7 -7.48 13.65 10.45
N GLY A 8 -6.31 14.21 10.19
CA GLY A 8 -5.78 14.51 8.87
C GLY A 8 -4.44 13.81 8.67
N LEU A 9 -4.16 13.37 7.45
CA LEU A 9 -2.92 12.66 7.10
C LEU A 9 -2.12 13.44 6.08
N GLU A 10 -0.81 13.46 6.26
CA GLU A 10 0.18 13.96 5.31
C GLU A 10 1.02 12.77 4.85
N VAL A 11 0.88 12.40 3.57
CA VAL A 11 1.50 11.20 3.03
C VAL A 11 2.53 11.58 1.98
N HIS A 12 3.79 11.28 2.28
CA HIS A 12 4.91 11.49 1.36
C HIS A 12 5.14 10.22 0.53
N VAL A 13 5.15 10.38 -0.78
CA VAL A 13 5.25 9.28 -1.74
C VAL A 13 6.42 9.53 -2.67
N GLN A 14 7.43 8.66 -2.65
CA GLN A 14 8.49 8.69 -3.65
C GLN A 14 7.94 8.23 -5.01
N ILE A 15 8.16 9.06 -6.02
CA ILE A 15 7.69 8.80 -7.38
C ILE A 15 8.73 8.00 -8.15
N LYS A 16 8.30 6.89 -8.71
CA LYS A 16 9.17 5.96 -9.45
C LYS A 16 9.68 6.57 -10.75
N THR A 17 10.94 6.97 -10.74
CA THR A 17 11.67 7.48 -11.90
C THR A 17 13.07 6.86 -11.95
N LYS A 18 13.73 6.93 -13.11
CA LYS A 18 15.12 6.47 -13.24
C LYS A 18 16.14 7.48 -12.73
N THR A 19 15.76 8.75 -12.71
CA THR A 19 16.64 9.85 -12.30
C THR A 19 15.94 10.76 -11.32
N LYS A 20 16.74 11.48 -10.54
CA LYS A 20 16.26 12.47 -9.58
C LYS A 20 15.42 13.58 -10.23
N ILE A 21 14.76 14.39 -9.40
CA ILE A 21 13.81 15.40 -9.86
C ILE A 21 14.48 16.49 -10.74
N PHE A 22 15.70 16.91 -10.41
CA PHE A 22 16.37 18.05 -11.05
C PHE A 22 17.74 17.73 -11.64
N CYS A 23 18.18 16.46 -11.63
CA CYS A 23 19.45 16.03 -12.19
C CYS A 23 19.39 14.59 -12.73
N SER A 24 20.47 14.12 -13.36
CA SER A 24 20.56 12.78 -13.96
C SER A 24 21.03 11.67 -13.00
N CYS A 25 21.26 11.95 -11.71
CA CYS A 25 21.64 10.92 -10.75
C CYS A 25 20.55 9.86 -10.62
N SER A 26 20.96 8.60 -10.43
CA SER A 26 20.05 7.47 -10.21
C SER A 26 19.22 7.65 -8.95
N THR A 27 17.99 7.11 -8.96
CA THR A 27 17.12 6.98 -7.78
C THR A 27 17.17 5.58 -7.19
N GLU A 28 18.08 4.72 -7.64
CA GLU A 28 18.21 3.35 -7.18
C GLU A 28 18.51 3.28 -5.67
N PHE A 29 17.71 2.47 -4.96
CA PHE A 29 17.86 2.24 -3.54
C PHE A 29 18.98 1.23 -3.26
N GLY A 30 19.66 1.35 -2.11
CA GLY A 30 20.64 0.38 -1.65
C GLY A 30 22.04 0.50 -2.26
N THR A 31 22.33 1.55 -3.04
CA THR A 31 23.68 1.86 -3.51
C THR A 31 24.58 2.34 -2.37
N ARG A 32 25.92 2.38 -2.60
CA ARG A 32 26.86 2.85 -1.58
C ARG A 32 26.55 4.29 -1.17
N PRO A 33 26.75 4.67 0.10
CA PRO A 33 26.49 6.03 0.56
C PRO A 33 27.17 7.09 -0.32
N ASN A 34 26.43 8.11 -0.69
CA ASN A 34 26.89 9.25 -1.53
C ASN A 34 27.36 8.88 -2.94
N GLU A 35 27.01 7.71 -3.48
CA GLU A 35 27.37 7.31 -4.84
C GLU A 35 26.48 8.01 -5.89
N ASN A 36 25.19 8.16 -5.59
CA ASN A 36 24.20 8.81 -6.45
C ASN A 36 24.10 10.31 -6.17
N THR A 37 25.21 11.03 -6.26
CA THR A 37 25.29 12.48 -6.00
C THR A 37 25.98 13.23 -7.12
N CYS A 38 25.60 14.50 -7.33
CA CYS A 38 26.24 15.39 -8.27
C CYS A 38 26.20 16.84 -7.74
N PRO A 39 26.92 17.79 -8.34
CA PRO A 39 26.89 19.19 -7.93
C PRO A 39 25.46 19.78 -7.84
N ILE A 40 24.51 19.34 -8.70
CA ILE A 40 23.14 19.86 -8.70
C ILE A 40 22.38 19.43 -7.44
N CYS A 41 22.31 18.13 -7.14
CA CYS A 41 21.58 17.67 -5.96
C CYS A 41 22.28 18.07 -4.63
N LEU A 42 23.58 18.35 -4.67
CA LEU A 42 24.32 18.89 -3.54
C LEU A 42 24.21 20.42 -3.41
N GLY A 43 23.59 21.10 -4.37
CA GLY A 43 23.41 22.55 -4.31
C GLY A 43 24.70 23.36 -4.41
N MET A 44 25.67 22.89 -5.18
CA MET A 44 26.95 23.62 -5.35
C MET A 44 26.74 24.94 -6.07
N PRO A 45 27.57 25.97 -5.80
CA PRO A 45 27.43 27.27 -6.47
C PRO A 45 27.44 27.18 -8.00
N GLY A 46 26.48 27.85 -8.64
CA GLY A 46 26.40 27.94 -10.10
C GLY A 46 25.63 26.81 -10.78
N VAL A 47 25.07 25.85 -10.05
CA VAL A 47 24.24 24.79 -10.63
C VAL A 47 22.80 25.29 -10.86
N LEU A 48 22.15 24.74 -11.90
CA LEU A 48 20.76 25.03 -12.22
C LEU A 48 19.95 23.73 -12.28
N PRO A 49 18.77 23.67 -11.61
CA PRO A 49 17.89 22.53 -11.65
C PRO A 49 17.16 22.42 -12.98
N VAL A 50 16.92 21.19 -13.47
CA VAL A 50 16.09 20.91 -14.65
C VAL A 50 15.05 19.87 -14.32
N LEU A 51 13.78 20.23 -14.41
CA LEU A 51 12.66 19.36 -14.01
C LEU A 51 12.59 18.07 -14.85
N ASN A 52 12.50 16.95 -14.20
CA ASN A 52 12.28 15.64 -14.78
C ASN A 52 10.82 15.52 -15.29
N LYS A 53 10.66 15.43 -16.62
CA LYS A 53 9.35 15.32 -17.27
C LYS A 53 8.56 14.10 -16.77
N ARG A 54 9.22 12.94 -16.59
CA ARG A 54 8.56 11.73 -16.12
C ARG A 54 8.00 11.88 -14.71
N PHE A 55 8.70 12.61 -13.84
CA PHE A 55 8.22 12.94 -12.51
C PHE A 55 6.92 13.77 -12.58
N LEU A 56 6.90 14.83 -13.40
CA LEU A 56 5.70 15.65 -13.58
C LEU A 56 4.52 14.81 -14.09
N GLU A 57 4.74 13.99 -15.14
CA GLU A 57 3.69 13.12 -15.69
C GLU A 57 3.16 12.10 -14.66
N SER A 58 4.04 11.49 -13.87
CA SER A 58 3.64 10.55 -12.82
C SER A 58 2.88 11.23 -11.69
N SER A 59 3.29 12.44 -11.30
CA SER A 59 2.58 13.26 -10.31
C SER A 59 1.18 13.67 -10.80
N MET A 60 1.05 14.03 -12.09
CA MET A 60 -0.25 14.30 -12.72
C MET A 60 -1.14 13.04 -12.73
N ARG A 61 -0.57 11.85 -12.96
CA ARG A 61 -1.30 10.58 -12.87
C ARG A 61 -1.83 10.32 -11.46
N ALA A 62 -1.01 10.60 -10.43
CA ALA A 62 -1.46 10.51 -9.04
C ALA A 62 -2.64 11.46 -8.77
N CYS A 63 -2.56 12.72 -9.24
CA CYS A 63 -3.65 13.68 -9.14
C CYS A 63 -4.94 13.18 -9.83
N LEU A 64 -4.83 12.68 -11.06
CA LEU A 64 -5.99 12.18 -11.81
C LEU A 64 -6.62 10.95 -11.16
N ALA A 65 -5.81 10.03 -10.67
CA ALA A 65 -6.27 8.81 -10.02
C ALA A 65 -6.92 9.06 -8.65
N THR A 66 -6.59 10.17 -8.00
CA THR A 66 -7.20 10.61 -6.74
C THR A 66 -8.22 11.73 -6.93
N HIS A 67 -8.71 11.89 -8.16
CA HIS A 67 -9.76 12.86 -8.51
C HIS A 67 -9.39 14.32 -8.21
N CYS A 68 -8.11 14.68 -8.11
CA CYS A 68 -7.69 16.06 -7.97
C CYS A 68 -7.91 16.84 -9.27
N THR A 69 -8.25 18.09 -9.14
CA THR A 69 -8.16 19.08 -10.21
C THR A 69 -6.69 19.41 -10.43
N ILE A 70 -6.16 19.21 -11.64
CA ILE A 70 -4.81 19.62 -12.00
C ILE A 70 -4.83 21.12 -12.26
N GLU A 71 -3.99 21.86 -11.55
CA GLU A 71 -3.87 23.31 -11.72
C GLU A 71 -3.17 23.64 -13.05
N PRO A 72 -3.73 24.49 -13.90
CA PRO A 72 -3.18 24.80 -15.23
C PRO A 72 -1.83 25.55 -15.15
N MET A 73 -1.59 26.25 -14.05
CA MET A 73 -0.31 26.88 -13.73
C MET A 73 0.10 26.49 -12.32
N ASN A 74 1.27 25.87 -12.21
CA ASN A 74 1.86 25.57 -10.91
C ASN A 74 3.33 25.99 -10.88
N ARG A 75 3.89 26.10 -9.67
CA ARG A 75 5.20 26.70 -9.48
C ARG A 75 5.92 26.08 -8.29
N PHE A 76 7.21 25.85 -8.44
CA PHE A 76 8.08 25.49 -7.34
C PHE A 76 8.41 26.73 -6.48
N ALA A 77 8.57 26.48 -5.19
CA ALA A 77 9.01 27.41 -4.18
C ALA A 77 10.13 26.79 -3.36
N ARG A 78 10.94 27.63 -2.72
CA ARG A 78 11.96 27.20 -1.77
C ARG A 78 11.37 27.23 -0.36
N LYS A 79 11.38 26.06 0.30
CA LYS A 79 11.07 25.87 1.72
C LYS A 79 12.38 25.94 2.50
N ASN A 80 12.60 27.05 3.21
CA ASN A 80 13.90 27.32 3.83
C ASN A 80 13.97 26.75 5.26
N TYR A 81 14.88 25.81 5.48
CA TYR A 81 15.22 25.30 6.79
C TYR A 81 16.59 24.63 6.72
N PHE A 82 17.29 24.53 7.87
CA PHE A 82 18.65 24.04 7.93
C PHE A 82 18.70 22.69 8.63
N TYR A 83 19.16 21.69 7.88
CA TYR A 83 19.40 20.35 8.39
C TYR A 83 20.68 19.79 7.73
N PRO A 84 21.46 18.92 8.41
CA PRO A 84 22.69 18.37 7.85
C PRO A 84 22.48 17.60 6.55
N ASP A 85 21.33 16.96 6.37
CA ASP A 85 20.95 16.19 5.19
C ASP A 85 20.23 17.02 4.10
N LEU A 86 20.17 18.34 4.30
CA LEU A 86 19.63 19.29 3.33
C LEU A 86 20.75 20.24 2.85
N PRO A 87 21.59 19.82 1.88
CA PRO A 87 22.86 20.51 1.57
C PRO A 87 22.66 21.92 1.01
N LYS A 88 21.51 22.20 0.37
CA LYS A 88 21.18 23.54 -0.16
C LYS A 88 20.74 24.53 0.91
N GLY A 89 20.35 24.05 2.10
CA GLY A 89 19.71 24.85 3.14
C GLY A 89 18.24 25.20 2.83
N TYR A 90 17.69 24.66 1.76
CA TYR A 90 16.27 24.72 1.40
C TYR A 90 15.85 23.45 0.67
N GLN A 91 14.57 23.13 0.70
CA GLN A 91 13.92 22.10 -0.09
C GLN A 91 13.13 22.76 -1.21
N ILE A 92 13.28 22.28 -2.46
CA ILE A 92 12.40 22.70 -3.55
C ILE A 92 11.09 21.93 -3.39
N SER A 93 10.00 22.67 -3.26
CA SER A 93 8.65 22.16 -3.01
C SER A 93 7.62 23.06 -3.73
N GLN A 94 6.33 22.82 -3.52
CA GLN A 94 5.27 23.72 -3.97
C GLN A 94 4.47 24.20 -2.74
N PHE A 95 4.03 25.46 -2.74
CA PHE A 95 3.27 26.03 -1.63
C PHE A 95 1.98 26.70 -2.11
N GLU A 96 2.07 27.88 -2.72
CA GLU A 96 0.89 28.66 -3.14
C GLU A 96 0.19 28.05 -4.37
N LEU A 97 0.96 27.45 -5.28
CA LEU A 97 0.48 26.92 -6.55
C LEU A 97 0.89 25.43 -6.68
N PRO A 98 0.21 24.53 -5.95
CA PRO A 98 0.47 23.10 -6.02
C PRO A 98 0.04 22.52 -7.37
N LEU A 99 0.44 21.29 -7.66
CA LEU A 99 0.10 20.57 -8.88
C LEU A 99 -1.40 20.24 -8.96
N GLY A 100 -1.98 19.76 -7.88
CA GLY A 100 -3.37 19.32 -7.84
C GLY A 100 -4.07 19.71 -6.53
N THR A 101 -5.38 20.00 -6.63
CA THR A 101 -6.22 20.44 -5.51
C THR A 101 -7.57 19.73 -5.52
N ASN A 102 -8.28 19.79 -4.39
CA ASN A 102 -9.68 19.37 -4.27
C ASN A 102 -10.00 17.95 -4.75
N GLY A 103 -9.09 17.01 -4.46
CA GLY A 103 -9.29 15.60 -4.77
C GLY A 103 -10.09 14.86 -3.70
N TYR A 104 -10.20 13.53 -3.89
CA TYR A 104 -10.77 12.68 -2.86
C TYR A 104 -10.39 11.21 -3.06
N ILE A 105 -10.52 10.43 -1.99
CA ILE A 105 -10.41 8.97 -1.99
C ILE A 105 -11.64 8.41 -1.27
N ASN A 106 -12.29 7.40 -1.85
CA ASN A 106 -13.36 6.66 -1.19
C ASN A 106 -12.76 5.52 -0.38
N ILE A 107 -13.17 5.40 0.87
CA ILE A 107 -12.81 4.28 1.75
C ILE A 107 -14.05 3.47 2.09
N ASN A 108 -13.85 2.20 2.48
CA ASN A 108 -14.89 1.35 3.02
C ASN A 108 -14.41 0.76 4.35
N VAL A 109 -15.16 1.04 5.42
CA VAL A 109 -14.91 0.48 6.75
C VAL A 109 -16.21 -0.17 7.22
N ASP A 110 -16.17 -1.47 7.48
CA ASP A 110 -17.30 -2.27 7.92
C ASP A 110 -18.56 -2.12 7.05
N GLY A 111 -18.38 -2.06 5.72
CA GLY A 111 -19.46 -1.88 4.76
C GLY A 111 -19.97 -0.45 4.62
N THR A 112 -19.39 0.50 5.36
CA THR A 112 -19.74 1.92 5.25
C THR A 112 -18.76 2.62 4.33
N LYS A 113 -19.26 3.08 3.17
CA LYS A 113 -18.48 3.90 2.25
C LYS A 113 -18.40 5.35 2.74
N LYS A 114 -17.20 5.91 2.70
CA LYS A 114 -16.95 7.31 3.09
C LYS A 114 -15.97 7.96 2.12
N ARG A 115 -16.25 9.18 1.71
CA ARG A 115 -15.34 10.02 0.94
C ARG A 115 -14.44 10.81 1.89
N ILE A 116 -13.13 10.75 1.65
CA ILE A 116 -12.12 11.55 2.33
C ILE A 116 -11.56 12.54 1.33
N GLY A 117 -11.69 13.83 1.63
CA GLY A 117 -11.19 14.90 0.79
C GLY A 117 -9.66 14.95 0.78
N LEU A 118 -9.11 15.44 -0.32
CA LEU A 118 -7.71 15.81 -0.45
C LEU A 118 -7.62 17.31 -0.67
N THR A 119 -6.91 17.99 0.22
CA THR A 119 -6.66 19.44 0.09
C THR A 119 -5.79 19.68 -1.14
N ARG A 120 -4.69 18.92 -1.26
CA ARG A 120 -3.74 19.06 -2.37
C ARG A 120 -2.83 17.84 -2.54
N ILE A 121 -2.27 17.75 -3.72
CA ILE A 121 -1.05 16.99 -4.02
C ILE A 121 -0.03 17.96 -4.57
N HIS A 122 1.14 18.02 -3.95
CA HIS A 122 2.21 18.88 -4.42
C HIS A 122 3.52 18.12 -4.61
N MET A 123 4.33 18.64 -5.52
CA MET A 123 5.62 18.09 -5.89
C MET A 123 6.73 18.67 -5.03
N GLU A 124 7.67 17.83 -4.61
CA GLU A 124 8.86 18.27 -3.88
C GLU A 124 10.04 17.31 -4.07
N GLU A 125 11.22 17.72 -3.66
CA GLU A 125 12.38 16.85 -3.59
C GLU A 125 12.55 16.25 -2.20
N ASP A 126 13.04 15.01 -2.11
CA ASP A 126 13.36 14.40 -0.82
C ASP A 126 14.70 14.94 -0.27
N ALA A 127 14.84 14.99 1.05
CA ALA A 127 16.08 15.29 1.73
C ALA A 127 17.02 14.06 1.76
N GLY A 128 18.27 14.24 2.19
CA GLY A 128 19.19 13.17 2.42
C GLY A 128 18.80 12.30 3.63
N LYS A 129 19.72 11.45 4.06
CA LYS A 129 19.56 10.59 5.23
C LYS A 129 20.62 10.90 6.26
N LEU A 130 20.19 11.22 7.48
CA LEU A 130 21.07 11.36 8.62
C LEU A 130 21.15 10.02 9.37
N ILE A 131 22.37 9.50 9.57
CA ILE A 131 22.64 8.23 10.23
C ILE A 131 23.42 8.54 11.51
N HIS A 132 22.82 8.22 12.67
CA HIS A 132 23.46 8.40 13.96
C HIS A 132 24.45 7.27 14.24
N GLY A 133 25.66 7.62 14.66
CA GLY A 133 26.77 6.70 14.85
C GLY A 133 26.62 5.75 16.04
N GLU A 134 25.60 5.92 16.88
CA GLU A 134 25.24 4.95 17.93
C GLU A 134 24.87 3.59 17.34
N ASN A 135 24.37 3.57 16.11
CA ASN A 135 24.06 2.36 15.33
C ASN A 135 25.29 1.83 14.53
N LEU A 136 26.38 2.54 14.56
CA LEU A 136 27.62 2.23 13.88
C LEU A 136 28.73 2.38 14.93
N GLU A 137 29.64 1.52 15.11
CA GLU A 137 30.75 1.50 16.10
C GLU A 137 31.50 2.85 16.32
N SER A 138 30.79 3.97 16.20
CA SER A 138 31.31 5.35 16.28
C SER A 138 30.39 6.27 17.09
N PRO A 139 30.26 6.05 18.42
CA PRO A 139 29.40 6.89 19.26
C PRO A 139 29.81 8.37 19.21
N GLY A 140 28.84 9.27 19.17
CA GLY A 140 29.06 10.72 19.12
C GLY A 140 29.32 11.29 17.71
N LYS A 141 29.26 10.50 16.66
CA LYS A 141 29.31 10.96 15.26
C LYS A 141 27.99 10.78 14.58
N SER A 142 27.71 11.61 13.58
CA SER A 142 26.61 11.45 12.64
C SER A 142 27.16 11.44 11.22
N TYR A 143 26.57 10.60 10.37
CA TYR A 143 26.95 10.48 8.97
C TYR A 143 25.80 10.93 8.11
N VAL A 144 26.10 11.53 6.96
CA VAL A 144 25.08 12.00 6.01
C VAL A 144 25.23 11.25 4.71
N ASP A 145 24.12 10.66 4.25
CA ASP A 145 24.01 10.05 2.94
C ASP A 145 23.07 10.89 2.07
N PHE A 146 23.61 11.46 1.00
CA PHE A 146 22.88 12.29 0.06
C PHE A 146 22.30 11.52 -1.12
N ASN A 147 22.36 10.19 -1.14
CA ASN A 147 21.77 9.40 -2.23
C ASN A 147 20.28 9.70 -2.41
N ARG A 148 19.55 9.92 -1.30
CA ARG A 148 18.13 10.27 -1.33
C ARG A 148 17.87 11.73 -1.68
N THR A 149 18.80 12.64 -1.46
CA THR A 149 18.63 14.09 -1.76
C THR A 149 18.25 14.30 -3.21
N GLY A 150 17.12 14.96 -3.43
CA GLY A 150 16.59 15.23 -4.78
C GLY A 150 15.87 14.04 -5.42
N VAL A 151 15.58 12.96 -4.68
CA VAL A 151 14.67 11.90 -5.14
C VAL A 151 13.27 12.52 -5.29
N PRO A 152 12.54 12.23 -6.39
CA PRO A 152 11.21 12.77 -6.64
C PRO A 152 10.21 12.37 -5.56
N LEU A 153 9.53 13.33 -4.97
CA LEU A 153 8.57 13.14 -3.90
C LEU A 153 7.28 13.92 -4.18
N CYS A 154 6.13 13.31 -3.89
CA CYS A 154 4.86 14.00 -3.78
C CYS A 154 4.35 13.94 -2.35
N GLU A 155 3.79 15.02 -1.86
CA GLU A 155 3.05 15.04 -0.62
C GLU A 155 1.54 15.11 -0.92
N VAL A 156 0.81 14.13 -0.38
CA VAL A 156 -0.65 14.02 -0.45
C VAL A 156 -1.22 14.45 0.89
N VAL A 157 -1.93 15.57 0.92
CA VAL A 157 -2.52 16.14 2.13
C VAL A 157 -4.01 15.89 2.13
N SER A 158 -4.51 15.13 3.11
CA SER A 158 -5.94 14.90 3.27
C SER A 158 -6.64 16.05 3.98
N GLU A 159 -7.94 16.19 3.75
CA GLU A 159 -8.81 16.95 4.65
C GLU A 159 -8.93 16.23 6.00
N PRO A 160 -9.25 16.94 7.10
CA PRO A 160 -9.42 16.34 8.42
C PRO A 160 -10.78 15.62 8.55
N ASP A 161 -11.06 14.73 7.60
CA ASP A 161 -12.34 14.03 7.47
C ASP A 161 -12.38 12.69 8.21
N LEU A 162 -11.21 12.13 8.55
CA LEU A 162 -11.11 10.84 9.23
C LEU A 162 -11.55 10.97 10.69
N ARG A 163 -12.26 9.93 11.18
CA ARG A 163 -12.88 9.92 12.52
C ARG A 163 -12.43 8.75 13.38
N SER A 164 -11.70 7.80 12.82
CA SER A 164 -11.15 6.66 13.57
C SER A 164 -9.80 6.21 13.02
N SER A 165 -9.09 5.40 13.79
CA SER A 165 -7.83 4.79 13.39
C SER A 165 -8.01 3.78 12.24
N GLU A 166 -9.17 3.10 12.21
CA GLU A 166 -9.57 2.19 11.13
C GLU A 166 -9.79 2.93 9.81
N GLU A 167 -10.46 4.09 9.86
CA GLU A 167 -10.62 4.96 8.69
C GLU A 167 -9.27 5.45 8.15
N ALA A 168 -8.36 5.84 9.05
CA ALA A 168 -7.00 6.26 8.66
C ALA A 168 -6.23 5.12 7.99
N ARG A 169 -6.32 3.91 8.53
CA ARG A 169 -5.71 2.72 7.95
C ARG A 169 -6.33 2.37 6.59
N ALA A 170 -7.65 2.42 6.47
CA ALA A 170 -8.37 2.15 5.22
C ALA A 170 -7.97 3.16 4.12
N TYR A 171 -7.87 4.44 4.47
CA TYR A 171 -7.41 5.50 3.57
C TYR A 171 -6.00 5.22 3.03
N LEU A 172 -5.06 4.85 3.88
CA LEU A 172 -3.69 4.57 3.48
C LEU A 172 -3.57 3.32 2.59
N ILE A 173 -4.36 2.29 2.87
CA ILE A 173 -4.44 1.09 2.02
C ILE A 173 -4.97 1.46 0.63
N GLU A 174 -6.03 2.26 0.57
CA GLU A 174 -6.63 2.67 -0.71
C GLU A 174 -5.69 3.59 -1.50
N LEU A 175 -5.09 4.60 -0.85
CA LEU A 175 -4.10 5.47 -1.49
C LEU A 175 -2.93 4.66 -2.05
N LYS A 176 -2.36 3.75 -1.25
CA LYS A 176 -1.29 2.86 -1.69
C LYS A 176 -1.71 2.06 -2.93
N SER A 177 -2.87 1.43 -2.89
CA SER A 177 -3.39 0.63 -4.00
C SER A 177 -3.56 1.46 -5.28
N ILE A 178 -4.11 2.69 -5.18
CA ILE A 178 -4.24 3.61 -6.32
C ILE A 178 -2.87 3.94 -6.94
N LEU A 179 -1.87 4.24 -6.11
CA LEU A 179 -0.54 4.62 -6.57
C LEU A 179 0.23 3.45 -7.20
N GLU A 180 0.06 2.24 -6.67
CA GLU A 180 0.63 1.01 -7.24
C GLU A 180 -0.02 0.65 -8.58
N TYR A 181 -1.36 0.68 -8.68
CA TYR A 181 -2.10 0.42 -9.93
C TYR A 181 -1.74 1.40 -11.05
N THR A 182 -1.48 2.65 -10.71
CA THR A 182 -1.06 3.66 -11.69
C THR A 182 0.42 3.61 -12.02
N GLY A 183 1.19 2.73 -11.38
CA GLY A 183 2.64 2.61 -11.56
C GLY A 183 3.43 3.85 -11.14
N VAL A 184 2.84 4.69 -10.27
CA VAL A 184 3.43 5.96 -9.83
C VAL A 184 4.51 5.72 -8.76
N SER A 185 4.28 4.76 -7.85
CA SER A 185 5.18 4.41 -6.75
C SER A 185 5.08 2.91 -6.45
N ASP A 186 6.08 2.36 -5.78
CA ASP A 186 6.05 1.03 -5.17
C ASP A 186 5.48 1.06 -3.74
N CYS A 187 5.33 2.25 -3.18
CA CYS A 187 4.76 2.49 -1.85
C CYS A 187 5.37 1.61 -0.74
N ASN A 188 6.67 1.31 -0.84
CA ASN A 188 7.39 0.50 0.13
C ASN A 188 7.75 1.32 1.37
N MET A 189 7.06 1.08 2.49
CA MET A 189 7.32 1.79 3.75
C MET A 189 8.67 1.40 4.38
N GLU A 190 9.16 0.18 4.16
CA GLU A 190 10.43 -0.29 4.73
C GLU A 190 11.63 0.42 4.09
N GLU A 191 11.54 0.73 2.80
CA GLU A 191 12.53 1.52 2.06
C GLU A 191 12.30 3.02 2.17
N GLY A 192 11.15 3.44 2.74
CA GLY A 192 10.77 4.84 2.90
C GLY A 192 10.17 5.48 1.65
N SER A 193 9.74 4.66 0.66
CA SER A 193 9.02 5.16 -0.52
C SER A 193 7.63 5.67 -0.20
N LEU A 194 7.04 5.27 0.94
CA LEU A 194 5.82 5.81 1.49
C LEU A 194 6.01 6.11 2.97
N ARG A 195 5.76 7.35 3.36
CA ARG A 195 5.83 7.82 4.75
C ARG A 195 4.55 8.56 5.07
N CYS A 196 4.11 8.51 6.32
CA CYS A 196 2.88 9.17 6.74
C CYS A 196 3.09 9.84 8.08
N ASP A 197 2.68 11.09 8.19
CA ASP A 197 2.49 11.83 9.43
C ASP A 197 0.99 11.98 9.69
N ALA A 198 0.56 11.88 10.94
CA ALA A 198 -0.85 11.98 11.31
C ALA A 198 -1.08 13.18 12.24
N ASN A 199 -2.02 14.03 11.87
CA ASN A 199 -2.52 15.12 12.71
C ASN A 199 -3.79 14.65 13.42
N VAL A 200 -3.75 14.59 14.75
CA VAL A 200 -4.84 14.05 15.58
C VAL A 200 -5.32 15.11 16.56
N SER A 201 -6.62 15.33 16.63
CA SER A 201 -7.29 16.11 17.65
C SER A 201 -8.60 15.45 18.08
N ILE A 202 -9.12 15.81 19.24
CA ILE A 202 -10.47 15.44 19.69
C ILE A 202 -11.27 16.70 20.05
N ARG A 203 -12.57 16.63 19.86
CA ARG A 203 -13.51 17.68 20.21
C ARG A 203 -14.77 17.11 20.83
N PRO A 204 -15.50 17.85 21.68
CA PRO A 204 -16.82 17.43 22.15
C PRO A 204 -17.76 17.11 20.98
N VAL A 205 -18.55 16.06 21.10
CA VAL A 205 -19.52 15.69 20.06
C VAL A 205 -20.48 16.83 19.81
N GLY A 206 -20.63 17.23 18.53
CA GLY A 206 -21.48 18.35 18.11
C GLY A 206 -20.79 19.71 18.06
N GLN A 207 -19.56 19.82 18.55
CA GLN A 207 -18.75 21.04 18.37
C GLN A 207 -18.27 21.16 16.93
N LYS A 208 -18.35 22.37 16.35
CA LYS A 208 -17.88 22.62 14.96
C LYS A 208 -16.37 22.90 14.90
N GLU A 209 -15.86 23.65 15.85
CA GLU A 209 -14.45 24.05 15.93
C GLU A 209 -13.57 22.83 16.23
N PHE A 210 -12.43 22.74 15.58
CA PHE A 210 -11.45 21.68 15.83
C PHE A 210 -10.81 21.85 17.21
N GLY A 211 -10.45 20.72 17.81
CA GLY A 211 -9.60 20.70 18.99
C GLY A 211 -8.15 21.03 18.66
N THR A 212 -7.32 21.15 19.69
CA THR A 212 -5.87 21.32 19.52
C THR A 212 -5.25 20.08 18.93
N ARG A 213 -4.57 20.22 17.80
CA ARG A 213 -3.96 19.10 17.09
C ARG A 213 -2.60 18.73 17.67
N THR A 214 -2.29 17.44 17.61
CA THR A 214 -0.97 16.87 17.82
C THR A 214 -0.52 16.16 16.54
N GLU A 215 0.69 16.44 16.10
CA GLU A 215 1.31 15.78 14.95
C GLU A 215 2.05 14.52 15.42
N LEU A 216 1.79 13.38 14.81
CA LEU A 216 2.43 12.10 15.10
C LEU A 216 3.40 11.74 13.99
N LYS A 217 4.65 11.46 14.35
CA LYS A 217 5.74 11.07 13.45
C LYS A 217 6.32 9.70 13.80
N ASN A 218 7.23 9.19 12.94
CA ASN A 218 7.86 7.88 13.06
C ASN A 218 6.87 6.70 12.92
N LEU A 219 5.98 6.82 11.96
CA LEU A 219 4.89 5.88 11.71
C LEU A 219 5.27 4.92 10.57
N ASN A 220 6.06 3.90 10.86
CA ASN A 220 6.74 3.07 9.85
C ASN A 220 5.90 1.88 9.33
N SER A 221 4.63 1.76 9.70
CA SER A 221 3.68 0.80 9.14
C SER A 221 2.23 1.23 9.37
N PHE A 222 1.30 0.75 8.55
CA PHE A 222 -0.13 1.05 8.73
C PHE A 222 -0.65 0.59 10.10
N LYS A 223 -0.10 -0.50 10.64
CA LYS A 223 -0.42 -0.97 11.99
C LYS A 223 0.07 0.00 13.07
N PHE A 224 1.26 0.58 12.89
CA PHE A 224 1.79 1.56 13.85
C PHE A 224 1.05 2.89 13.76
N ILE A 225 0.63 3.31 12.57
CA ILE A 225 -0.21 4.49 12.39
C ILE A 225 -1.53 4.31 13.16
N GLN A 226 -2.20 3.17 13.00
CA GLN A 226 -3.43 2.87 13.72
C GLN A 226 -3.23 2.93 15.24
N LYS A 227 -2.23 2.22 15.76
CA LYS A 227 -1.93 2.20 17.20
C LYS A 227 -1.52 3.56 17.76
N ALA A 228 -0.73 4.33 17.01
CA ALA A 228 -0.32 5.67 17.43
C ALA A 228 -1.52 6.62 17.55
N ILE A 229 -2.44 6.55 16.59
CA ILE A 229 -3.69 7.32 16.64
C ILE A 229 -4.55 6.90 17.85
N GLU A 230 -4.74 5.60 18.08
CA GLU A 230 -5.49 5.09 19.24
C GLU A 230 -4.89 5.59 20.55
N TYR A 231 -3.59 5.46 20.73
CA TYR A 231 -2.89 5.95 21.91
C TYR A 231 -3.06 7.46 22.11
N GLU A 232 -2.93 8.23 21.05
CA GLU A 232 -3.01 9.69 21.12
C GLU A 232 -4.45 10.16 21.44
N VAL A 233 -5.47 9.52 20.88
CA VAL A 233 -6.88 9.78 21.22
C VAL A 233 -7.14 9.50 22.69
N ASP A 234 -6.64 8.37 23.21
CA ASP A 234 -6.75 8.03 24.63
C ASP A 234 -6.00 9.02 25.52
N ARG A 235 -4.81 9.47 25.13
CA ARG A 235 -4.03 10.47 25.85
C ARG A 235 -4.75 11.80 25.93
N GLN A 236 -5.25 12.30 24.79
CA GLN A 236 -5.99 13.56 24.75
C GLN A 236 -7.29 13.49 25.54
N THR A 237 -8.00 12.36 25.47
CA THR A 237 -9.22 12.12 26.24
C THR A 237 -8.96 12.20 27.75
N ARG A 238 -7.91 11.52 28.22
CA ARG A 238 -7.53 11.56 29.66
C ARG A 238 -7.19 12.98 30.11
N LEU A 239 -6.43 13.75 29.33
CA LEU A 239 -6.10 15.13 29.66
C LEU A 239 -7.35 16.00 29.80
N LEU A 240 -8.23 15.96 28.82
CA LEU A 240 -9.45 16.78 28.83
C LEU A 240 -10.42 16.36 29.93
N ASP A 241 -10.50 15.06 30.26
CA ASP A 241 -11.35 14.56 31.38
C ASP A 241 -10.82 14.95 32.76
N GLN A 242 -9.50 15.20 32.89
CA GLN A 242 -8.87 15.73 34.08
C GLN A 242 -8.97 17.25 34.21
N GLY A 243 -9.49 17.93 33.19
CA GLY A 243 -9.56 19.39 33.12
C GLY A 243 -8.28 20.06 32.62
N ASP A 244 -7.35 19.27 32.13
CA ASP A 244 -6.11 19.76 31.50
C ASP A 244 -6.35 20.16 30.04
N THR A 245 -5.34 20.77 29.43
CA THR A 245 -5.38 21.21 28.04
C THR A 245 -4.42 20.42 27.16
N VAL A 246 -4.85 20.09 25.95
CA VAL A 246 -3.96 19.53 24.91
C VAL A 246 -3.06 20.65 24.40
N LYS A 247 -1.75 20.40 24.31
CA LYS A 247 -0.77 21.32 23.70
C LYS A 247 -0.59 20.97 22.23
N GLN A 248 -0.42 21.97 21.38
CA GLN A 248 -0.01 21.77 20.01
C GLN A 248 1.47 21.39 19.98
N GLU A 249 1.76 20.16 19.63
CA GLU A 249 3.14 19.62 19.65
C GLU A 249 3.29 18.51 18.61
N THR A 250 4.54 18.24 18.24
CA THR A 250 4.94 17.04 17.48
C THR A 250 5.39 15.96 18.44
N ARG A 251 4.90 14.73 18.24
CA ARG A 251 5.21 13.56 19.06
C ARG A 251 5.73 12.41 18.20
N LEU A 252 6.73 11.69 18.71
CA LEU A 252 7.25 10.47 18.10
C LEU A 252 6.53 9.24 18.67
N TYR A 253 6.12 8.34 17.79
CA TYR A 253 5.63 7.04 18.21
C TYR A 253 6.79 6.07 18.43
N ASP A 254 6.82 5.43 19.61
CA ASP A 254 7.72 4.34 19.96
C ASP A 254 6.97 3.01 19.81
N SER A 255 7.35 2.21 18.84
CA SER A 255 6.69 0.94 18.55
C SER A 255 6.92 -0.13 19.62
N ASP A 256 8.01 -0.07 20.37
CA ASP A 256 8.37 -1.05 21.39
C ASP A 256 7.57 -0.83 22.67
N ARG A 257 7.33 0.44 23.00
CA ARG A 257 6.52 0.85 24.15
C ARG A 257 5.03 0.98 23.82
N GLY A 258 4.71 1.19 22.53
CA GLY A 258 3.35 1.45 22.09
C GLY A 258 2.81 2.82 22.52
N GLU A 259 3.68 3.81 22.70
CA GLU A 259 3.36 5.13 23.25
C GLU A 259 3.92 6.25 22.37
N THR A 260 3.38 7.47 22.54
CA THR A 260 3.93 8.67 21.91
C THR A 260 4.70 9.53 22.92
N PHE A 261 5.81 10.11 22.50
CA PHE A 261 6.63 11.01 23.32
C PHE A 261 6.77 12.37 22.62
N PRO A 262 6.73 13.48 23.37
CA PRO A 262 6.96 14.79 22.79
C PRO A 262 8.37 14.86 22.20
N MET A 263 8.46 15.38 20.99
CA MET A 263 9.76 15.80 20.47
C MET A 263 10.25 16.98 21.32
N ARG A 264 11.58 17.08 21.56
CA ARG A 264 12.13 18.28 22.17
C ARG A 264 11.60 19.49 21.39
N SER A 265 10.84 20.33 22.07
CA SER A 265 10.33 21.57 21.50
C SER A 265 11.49 22.40 20.99
N LYS A 266 11.73 22.38 19.69
CA LYS A 266 12.29 23.57 19.06
C LYS A 266 11.11 24.51 19.00
N GLU A 267 11.13 25.47 19.93
CA GLU A 267 10.16 26.54 20.00
C GLU A 267 10.02 27.18 18.61
N GLU A 268 8.78 27.52 18.25
CA GLU A 268 8.30 28.23 17.09
C GLU A 268 7.91 27.36 15.89
N ALA A 269 6.68 27.56 15.45
CA ALA A 269 6.24 27.20 14.11
C ALA A 269 7.30 27.75 13.15
N HIS A 270 8.07 26.87 12.50
CA HIS A 270 9.09 27.31 11.57
C HIS A 270 8.42 28.13 10.46
N ASP A 271 8.66 29.45 10.47
CA ASP A 271 8.43 30.25 9.29
C ASP A 271 9.43 29.83 8.23
N TYR A 272 9.00 28.94 7.33
CA TYR A 272 9.85 28.45 6.25
C TYR A 272 10.17 29.51 5.21
N ARG A 273 9.63 30.72 5.32
CA ARG A 273 9.90 31.85 4.42
C ARG A 273 9.84 31.42 2.96
N TYR A 274 8.72 30.77 2.58
CA TYR A 274 8.52 30.34 1.21
C TYR A 274 8.64 31.51 0.23
N PHE A 275 9.35 31.30 -0.85
CA PHE A 275 9.35 32.20 -2.00
C PHE A 275 9.52 31.39 -3.29
N PRO A 276 9.07 31.91 -4.45
CA PRO A 276 9.23 31.23 -5.73
C PRO A 276 10.68 30.88 -6.00
N ASP A 277 10.95 29.64 -6.46
CA ASP A 277 12.31 29.27 -6.87
C ASP A 277 12.70 30.08 -8.10
N PRO A 278 13.79 30.89 -8.07
CA PRO A 278 14.17 31.75 -9.18
C PRO A 278 14.76 30.99 -10.35
N ASP A 279 15.21 29.73 -10.14
CA ASP A 279 15.88 28.93 -11.16
C ASP A 279 14.88 28.03 -11.92
N LEU A 280 13.61 27.98 -11.47
CA LEU A 280 12.54 27.17 -12.05
C LEU A 280 11.40 28.04 -12.56
N VAL A 281 11.13 27.96 -13.85
CA VAL A 281 10.00 28.66 -14.46
C VAL A 281 8.66 28.06 -14.04
N PRO A 282 7.56 28.84 -14.01
CA PRO A 282 6.23 28.28 -13.82
C PRO A 282 5.92 27.18 -14.84
N ILE A 283 5.24 26.14 -14.38
CA ILE A 283 4.83 24.99 -15.20
C ILE A 283 3.44 25.28 -15.72
N MET A 284 3.29 25.30 -17.04
CA MET A 284 1.99 25.47 -17.71
C MET A 284 1.51 24.13 -18.22
N ILE A 285 0.36 23.68 -17.74
CA ILE A 285 -0.24 22.40 -18.11
C ILE A 285 -1.51 22.66 -18.90
N GLY A 286 -1.51 22.28 -20.18
CA GLY A 286 -2.66 22.40 -21.06
C GLY A 286 -3.63 21.22 -20.91
N GLU A 287 -4.93 21.46 -21.10
CA GLU A 287 -5.99 20.44 -21.03
C GLU A 287 -5.73 19.23 -21.92
N ALA A 288 -5.22 19.44 -23.13
CA ALA A 288 -4.90 18.35 -24.06
C ALA A 288 -3.90 17.35 -23.47
N TRP A 289 -2.90 17.83 -22.72
CA TRP A 289 -1.93 16.94 -22.07
C TRP A 289 -2.57 16.19 -20.90
N VAL A 290 -3.43 16.84 -20.12
CA VAL A 290 -4.21 16.20 -19.05
C VAL A 290 -5.09 15.09 -19.63
N ASP A 291 -5.79 15.35 -20.74
CA ASP A 291 -6.66 14.38 -21.40
C ASP A 291 -5.89 13.18 -22.01
N GLU A 292 -4.70 13.42 -22.53
CA GLU A 292 -3.83 12.33 -22.98
C GLU A 292 -3.42 11.43 -21.81
N LEU A 293 -2.99 12.01 -20.68
CA LEU A 293 -2.63 11.25 -19.50
C LEU A 293 -3.82 10.52 -18.88
N ARG A 294 -5.01 11.14 -18.86
CA ARG A 294 -6.25 10.51 -18.36
C ARG A 294 -6.56 9.21 -19.09
N LYS A 295 -6.34 9.14 -20.40
CA LYS A 295 -6.54 7.92 -21.20
C LYS A 295 -5.57 6.79 -20.85
N THR A 296 -4.47 7.10 -20.19
CA THR A 296 -3.45 6.13 -19.78
C THR A 296 -3.62 5.63 -18.34
N ILE A 297 -4.60 6.16 -17.59
CA ILE A 297 -4.93 5.67 -16.25
C ILE A 297 -5.61 4.31 -16.40
N PRO A 298 -5.12 3.26 -15.74
CA PRO A 298 -5.77 1.94 -15.77
C PRO A 298 -7.11 1.98 -15.01
N GLU A 299 -7.86 0.90 -15.09
CA GLU A 299 -9.01 0.70 -14.20
C GLU A 299 -8.55 0.70 -12.74
N LEU A 300 -9.04 1.64 -11.94
CA LEU A 300 -8.63 1.82 -10.56
C LEU A 300 -9.21 0.73 -9.63
N PRO A 301 -8.61 0.50 -8.44
CA PRO A 301 -9.02 -0.56 -7.53
C PRO A 301 -10.51 -0.54 -7.17
N GLU A 302 -11.10 0.64 -6.90
CA GLU A 302 -12.53 0.76 -6.60
C GLU A 302 -13.41 0.31 -7.78
N GLN A 303 -13.08 0.76 -8.99
CA GLN A 303 -13.82 0.39 -10.21
C GLN A 303 -13.70 -1.12 -10.49
N LYS A 304 -12.50 -1.68 -10.31
CA LYS A 304 -12.24 -3.12 -10.48
C LYS A 304 -13.02 -3.93 -9.44
N ARG A 305 -13.10 -3.50 -8.18
CA ARG A 305 -13.93 -4.12 -7.13
C ARG A 305 -15.41 -4.13 -7.51
N GLU A 306 -15.94 -2.99 -7.90
CA GLU A 306 -17.34 -2.89 -8.30
C GLU A 306 -17.65 -3.79 -9.51
N ARG A 307 -16.75 -3.84 -10.48
CA ARG A 307 -16.87 -4.73 -11.63
C ARG A 307 -16.81 -6.21 -11.24
N PHE A 308 -15.91 -6.61 -10.35
CA PHE A 308 -15.81 -8.00 -9.88
C PHE A 308 -17.06 -8.45 -9.14
N ILE A 309 -17.61 -7.61 -8.27
CA ILE A 309 -18.89 -7.89 -7.59
C ILE A 309 -20.01 -8.05 -8.62
N LYS A 310 -20.14 -7.10 -9.53
CA LYS A 310 -21.24 -7.06 -10.51
C LYS A 310 -21.13 -8.16 -11.58
N SER A 311 -19.93 -8.36 -12.13
CA SER A 311 -19.72 -9.24 -13.29
C SER A 311 -19.45 -10.70 -12.89
N TYR A 312 -18.80 -10.93 -11.76
CA TYR A 312 -18.40 -12.27 -11.32
C TYR A 312 -19.18 -12.78 -10.11
N GLY A 313 -19.99 -11.93 -9.46
CA GLY A 313 -20.79 -12.32 -8.29
C GLY A 313 -19.96 -12.75 -7.08
N ILE A 314 -18.77 -12.18 -6.92
CA ILE A 314 -17.83 -12.48 -5.84
C ILE A 314 -18.21 -11.63 -4.61
N PRO A 315 -18.14 -12.20 -3.39
CA PRO A 315 -18.36 -11.43 -2.16
C PRO A 315 -17.43 -10.22 -2.04
N GLU A 316 -17.90 -9.16 -1.41
CA GLU A 316 -17.15 -7.90 -1.24
C GLU A 316 -15.79 -8.12 -0.55
N TYR A 317 -15.75 -8.95 0.48
CA TYR A 317 -14.50 -9.30 1.18
C TYR A 317 -13.47 -9.93 0.24
N ASP A 318 -13.87 -10.97 -0.51
CA ASP A 318 -13.00 -11.67 -1.45
C ASP A 318 -12.50 -10.73 -2.54
N THR A 319 -13.41 -9.89 -3.05
CA THR A 319 -13.10 -8.88 -4.06
C THR A 319 -12.05 -7.88 -3.54
N GLY A 320 -12.18 -7.43 -2.29
CA GLY A 320 -11.20 -6.56 -1.65
C GLY A 320 -9.80 -7.17 -1.61
N VAL A 321 -9.69 -8.48 -1.31
CA VAL A 321 -8.41 -9.18 -1.32
C VAL A 321 -7.88 -9.36 -2.74
N LEU A 322 -8.71 -9.84 -3.66
CA LEU A 322 -8.30 -10.12 -5.05
C LEU A 322 -7.87 -8.86 -5.82
N THR A 323 -8.36 -7.70 -5.42
CA THR A 323 -7.99 -6.42 -6.03
C THR A 323 -6.98 -5.61 -5.19
N SER A 324 -6.40 -6.21 -4.16
CA SER A 324 -5.41 -5.53 -3.31
C SER A 324 -4.13 -5.14 -4.05
N SER A 325 -3.84 -5.81 -5.18
CA SER A 325 -2.78 -5.42 -6.13
C SER A 325 -3.21 -5.74 -7.56
N GLU A 326 -2.72 -4.95 -8.52
CA GLU A 326 -3.02 -5.17 -9.94
C GLU A 326 -2.62 -6.57 -10.43
N PRO A 327 -1.40 -7.09 -10.13
CA PRO A 327 -1.01 -8.42 -10.57
C PRO A 327 -1.90 -9.55 -10.01
N LEU A 328 -2.43 -9.41 -8.80
CA LEU A 328 -3.33 -10.39 -8.21
C LEU A 328 -4.70 -10.39 -8.89
N ALA A 329 -5.21 -9.21 -9.17
CA ALA A 329 -6.45 -9.05 -9.92
C ALA A 329 -6.32 -9.59 -11.35
N ASP A 330 -5.21 -9.33 -12.02
CA ASP A 330 -4.94 -9.82 -13.37
C ASP A 330 -4.79 -11.34 -13.41
N TYR A 331 -4.15 -11.94 -12.39
CA TYR A 331 -4.07 -13.39 -12.25
C TYR A 331 -5.48 -14.00 -12.15
N PHE A 332 -6.35 -13.42 -11.34
CA PHE A 332 -7.74 -13.84 -11.22
C PHE A 332 -8.50 -13.71 -12.54
N GLU A 333 -8.36 -12.59 -13.25
CA GLU A 333 -9.03 -12.37 -14.54
C GLU A 333 -8.53 -13.33 -15.62
N GLN A 334 -7.24 -13.63 -15.67
CA GLN A 334 -6.69 -14.65 -16.57
C GLN A 334 -7.27 -16.05 -16.27
N CYS A 335 -7.43 -16.40 -15.00
CA CYS A 335 -8.09 -17.66 -14.63
C CYS A 335 -9.57 -17.67 -15.07
N THR A 336 -10.31 -16.58 -14.85
CA THR A 336 -11.74 -16.51 -15.21
C THR A 336 -11.97 -16.53 -16.71
N ALA A 337 -11.05 -15.99 -17.50
CA ALA A 337 -11.09 -16.07 -18.95
C ALA A 337 -10.93 -17.51 -19.48
N LEU A 338 -10.19 -18.37 -18.77
CA LEU A 338 -9.93 -19.77 -19.14
C LEU A 338 -10.93 -20.77 -18.51
N PHE A 339 -11.59 -20.37 -17.43
CA PHE A 339 -12.50 -21.20 -16.66
C PHE A 339 -13.65 -20.36 -16.07
N PRO A 340 -14.89 -20.45 -16.60
CA PRO A 340 -15.97 -19.52 -16.30
C PRO A 340 -16.66 -19.81 -14.95
N HIS A 341 -15.89 -20.11 -13.92
CA HIS A 341 -16.35 -20.38 -12.55
C HIS A 341 -15.65 -19.48 -11.53
N PRO A 342 -15.92 -18.16 -11.54
CA PRO A 342 -15.18 -17.17 -10.78
C PRO A 342 -15.18 -17.43 -9.25
N LYS A 343 -16.27 -17.94 -8.69
CA LYS A 343 -16.35 -18.33 -7.27
C LYS A 343 -15.36 -19.43 -6.91
N THR A 344 -15.24 -20.45 -7.76
CA THR A 344 -14.30 -21.56 -7.54
C THR A 344 -12.86 -21.04 -7.59
N ILE A 345 -12.55 -20.19 -8.57
CA ILE A 345 -11.23 -19.56 -8.70
C ILE A 345 -10.92 -18.71 -7.47
N SER A 346 -11.85 -17.83 -7.05
CA SER A 346 -11.71 -17.00 -5.86
C SER A 346 -11.39 -17.84 -4.63
N ASN A 347 -12.16 -18.90 -4.37
CA ASN A 347 -11.93 -19.79 -3.23
C ASN A 347 -10.54 -20.42 -3.23
N TRP A 348 -10.06 -20.88 -4.39
CA TRP A 348 -8.73 -21.47 -4.53
C TRP A 348 -7.61 -20.46 -4.38
N MET A 349 -7.78 -19.28 -4.93
CA MET A 349 -6.80 -18.21 -4.77
C MET A 349 -6.73 -17.75 -3.31
N MET A 350 -7.87 -17.50 -2.67
CA MET A 350 -7.94 -17.04 -1.27
C MET A 350 -7.45 -18.11 -0.28
N GLY A 351 -7.79 -19.37 -0.50
CA GLY A 351 -7.49 -20.47 0.40
C GLY A 351 -6.10 -21.06 0.21
N ASP A 352 -5.78 -21.49 -0.98
CA ASP A 352 -4.58 -22.33 -1.24
C ASP A 352 -3.44 -21.51 -1.86
N LEU A 353 -3.69 -20.72 -2.91
CA LEU A 353 -2.66 -19.94 -3.60
C LEU A 353 -2.00 -18.90 -2.68
N LEU A 354 -2.81 -18.03 -2.06
CA LEU A 354 -2.28 -16.98 -1.18
C LEU A 354 -1.65 -17.54 0.09
N ARG A 355 -2.09 -18.70 0.57
CA ARG A 355 -1.46 -19.40 1.70
C ARG A 355 -0.03 -19.80 1.36
N GLU A 356 0.21 -20.43 0.21
CA GLU A 356 1.57 -20.86 -0.18
C GLU A 356 2.47 -19.68 -0.48
N LEU A 357 1.97 -18.63 -1.17
CA LEU A 357 2.73 -17.40 -1.39
C LEU A 357 3.15 -16.75 -0.08
N LYS A 358 2.24 -16.65 0.89
CA LYS A 358 2.53 -16.09 2.23
C LYS A 358 3.57 -16.90 3.00
N LYS A 359 3.50 -18.22 2.91
CA LYS A 359 4.44 -19.15 3.57
C LYS A 359 5.86 -18.94 3.06
N ASP A 360 6.02 -18.68 1.76
CA ASP A 360 7.31 -18.47 1.11
C ASP A 360 7.74 -17.00 1.08
N GLY A 361 6.91 -16.06 1.55
CA GLY A 361 7.15 -14.63 1.47
C GLY A 361 7.20 -14.08 0.03
N ARG A 362 6.51 -14.75 -0.92
CA ARG A 362 6.50 -14.37 -2.34
C ARG A 362 5.29 -13.53 -2.70
N ASN A 363 5.46 -12.68 -3.71
CA ASN A 363 4.37 -11.99 -4.37
C ASN A 363 3.76 -12.83 -5.49
N ILE A 364 2.55 -12.46 -5.94
CA ILE A 364 1.84 -13.18 -7.02
C ILE A 364 2.63 -13.18 -8.34
N VAL A 365 3.42 -12.14 -8.61
CA VAL A 365 4.28 -12.05 -9.80
C VAL A 365 5.35 -13.14 -9.86
N ASP A 366 5.76 -13.65 -8.68
CA ASP A 366 6.76 -14.71 -8.53
C ASP A 366 6.13 -16.08 -8.30
N CYS A 367 4.81 -16.19 -8.51
CA CYS A 367 4.08 -17.43 -8.31
C CYS A 367 4.55 -18.52 -9.30
N PRO A 368 5.03 -19.69 -8.82
CA PRO A 368 5.48 -20.76 -9.71
C PRO A 368 4.34 -21.46 -10.46
N VAL A 369 3.09 -21.27 -10.02
CA VAL A 369 1.90 -21.82 -10.67
C VAL A 369 1.25 -20.71 -11.51
N SER A 370 1.25 -20.90 -12.83
CA SER A 370 0.61 -19.94 -13.74
C SER A 370 -0.93 -20.01 -13.65
N PRO A 371 -1.67 -18.96 -14.11
CA PRO A 371 -3.12 -19.00 -14.19
C PRO A 371 -3.65 -20.21 -14.95
N SER A 372 -3.04 -20.58 -16.06
CA SER A 372 -3.42 -21.74 -16.86
C SER A 372 -3.23 -23.05 -16.10
N ALA A 373 -2.10 -23.21 -15.37
CA ALA A 373 -1.82 -24.41 -14.58
C ALA A 373 -2.83 -24.57 -13.43
N LEU A 374 -3.20 -23.47 -12.76
CA LEU A 374 -4.26 -23.50 -11.75
C LEU A 374 -5.60 -23.93 -12.36
N VAL A 375 -5.95 -23.37 -13.51
CA VAL A 375 -7.19 -23.71 -14.21
C VAL A 375 -7.20 -25.18 -14.65
N ASP A 376 -6.09 -25.74 -15.10
CA ASP A 376 -6.02 -27.15 -15.45
C ASP A 376 -6.29 -28.06 -14.24
N LEU A 377 -5.79 -27.71 -13.06
CA LEU A 377 -6.15 -28.41 -11.82
C LEU A 377 -7.65 -28.31 -11.51
N LEU A 378 -8.23 -27.11 -11.65
CA LEU A 378 -9.68 -26.89 -11.41
C LEU A 378 -10.55 -27.72 -12.36
N LYS A 379 -10.15 -27.87 -13.62
CA LYS A 379 -10.84 -28.74 -14.60
C LYS A 379 -10.78 -30.22 -14.21
N LEU A 380 -9.68 -30.68 -13.60
CA LEU A 380 -9.60 -32.06 -13.09
C LEU A 380 -10.54 -32.30 -11.90
N ILE A 381 -10.79 -31.26 -11.10
CA ILE A 381 -11.79 -31.33 -10.02
C ILE A 381 -13.20 -31.34 -10.62
N GLU A 382 -13.49 -30.46 -11.55
CA GLU A 382 -14.80 -30.36 -12.19
C GLU A 382 -15.19 -31.64 -12.93
N SER A 383 -14.23 -32.27 -13.62
CA SER A 383 -14.42 -33.55 -14.29
C SER A 383 -14.56 -34.75 -13.34
N GLY A 384 -14.39 -34.55 -12.02
CA GLY A 384 -14.37 -35.64 -11.04
C GLY A 384 -13.15 -36.54 -11.11
N THR A 385 -12.12 -36.16 -11.86
CA THR A 385 -10.86 -36.92 -11.97
C THR A 385 -10.12 -36.96 -10.64
N VAL A 386 -10.16 -35.87 -9.86
CA VAL A 386 -9.63 -35.74 -8.51
C VAL A 386 -10.63 -35.12 -7.57
N SER A 387 -10.65 -35.54 -6.30
CA SER A 387 -11.46 -34.86 -5.28
C SER A 387 -10.81 -33.56 -4.83
N GLY A 388 -11.58 -32.61 -4.28
CA GLY A 388 -11.06 -31.34 -3.78
C GLY A 388 -9.97 -31.52 -2.72
N ASN A 389 -10.03 -32.53 -1.87
CA ASN A 389 -8.99 -32.82 -0.88
C ASN A 389 -7.69 -33.30 -1.52
N ILE A 390 -7.78 -34.16 -2.52
CA ILE A 390 -6.62 -34.66 -3.29
C ILE A 390 -5.98 -33.49 -4.06
N ALA A 391 -6.80 -32.63 -4.65
CA ALA A 391 -6.35 -31.49 -5.43
C ALA A 391 -5.51 -30.51 -4.62
N LYS A 392 -5.74 -30.35 -3.32
CA LYS A 392 -4.89 -29.50 -2.44
C LYS A 392 -3.45 -30.04 -2.37
N GLY A 393 -3.29 -31.34 -2.19
CA GLY A 393 -1.96 -31.95 -2.20
C GLY A 393 -1.29 -31.88 -3.58
N VAL A 394 -2.07 -32.02 -4.65
CA VAL A 394 -1.58 -31.84 -6.03
C VAL A 394 -1.11 -30.38 -6.23
N PHE A 395 -1.88 -29.40 -5.75
CA PHE A 395 -1.50 -27.99 -5.85
C PHE A 395 -0.21 -27.66 -5.10
N GLU A 396 -0.04 -28.15 -3.87
CA GLU A 396 1.19 -27.98 -3.09
C GLU A 396 2.42 -28.55 -3.85
N GLU A 397 2.27 -29.71 -4.48
CA GLU A 397 3.34 -30.28 -5.29
C GLU A 397 3.59 -29.51 -6.59
N MET A 398 2.52 -29.03 -7.28
CA MET A 398 2.67 -28.13 -8.43
C MET A 398 3.46 -26.88 -8.05
N TYR A 399 3.14 -26.29 -6.89
CA TYR A 399 3.80 -25.10 -6.38
C TYR A 399 5.29 -25.32 -6.10
N GLN A 400 5.65 -26.49 -5.56
CA GLN A 400 7.04 -26.82 -5.22
C GLN A 400 7.86 -27.28 -6.44
N THR A 401 7.26 -28.07 -7.34
CA THR A 401 7.98 -28.77 -8.42
C THR A 401 7.75 -28.19 -9.80
N GLN A 402 6.76 -27.28 -9.96
CA GLN A 402 6.32 -26.73 -11.24
C GLN A 402 5.83 -27.80 -12.25
N LYS A 403 5.57 -29.04 -11.81
CA LYS A 403 4.96 -30.06 -12.63
C LYS A 403 3.49 -29.75 -12.91
N SER A 404 2.96 -30.27 -14.03
CA SER A 404 1.54 -30.14 -14.34
C SER A 404 0.68 -30.98 -13.40
N ALA A 405 -0.55 -30.52 -13.11
CA ALA A 405 -1.51 -31.26 -12.31
C ALA A 405 -1.76 -32.67 -12.87
N ALA A 406 -1.91 -32.81 -14.19
CA ALA A 406 -2.13 -34.09 -14.85
C ALA A 406 -0.97 -35.08 -14.63
N SER A 407 0.28 -34.59 -14.72
CA SER A 407 1.47 -35.40 -14.50
C SER A 407 1.53 -35.96 -13.07
N ILE A 408 1.28 -35.06 -12.07
CA ILE A 408 1.30 -35.47 -10.66
C ILE A 408 0.19 -36.49 -10.36
N VAL A 409 -1.01 -36.27 -10.91
CA VAL A 409 -2.15 -37.21 -10.74
C VAL A 409 -1.85 -38.56 -11.35
N GLU A 410 -1.19 -38.60 -12.48
CA GLU A 410 -0.79 -39.86 -13.15
C GLU A 410 0.33 -40.55 -12.41
N GLU A 411 1.42 -39.87 -12.08
CA GLU A 411 2.59 -40.43 -11.36
C GLU A 411 2.20 -41.04 -10.01
N LYS A 412 1.23 -40.44 -9.32
CA LYS A 412 0.80 -40.90 -7.98
C LYS A 412 -0.47 -41.77 -7.99
N GLY A 413 -1.06 -42.00 -9.16
CA GLY A 413 -2.26 -42.81 -9.26
C GLY A 413 -3.48 -42.22 -8.53
N LEU A 414 -3.60 -40.87 -8.50
CA LEU A 414 -4.61 -40.15 -7.71
C LEU A 414 -5.98 -39.99 -8.41
N LYS A 415 -6.19 -40.68 -9.53
CA LYS A 415 -7.49 -40.67 -10.23
C LYS A 415 -8.56 -41.28 -9.35
N GLN A 416 -9.66 -40.55 -9.17
CA GLN A 416 -10.81 -41.03 -8.41
C GLN A 416 -11.51 -42.14 -9.17
N ILE A 417 -11.74 -43.27 -8.53
CA ILE A 417 -12.51 -44.35 -9.10
C ILE A 417 -13.98 -44.02 -8.94
N THR A 418 -14.63 -43.60 -10.03
CA THR A 418 -16.07 -43.27 -10.06
C THR A 418 -16.92 -44.41 -10.58
N ASP A 419 -16.29 -45.54 -10.98
CA ASP A 419 -17.01 -46.71 -11.47
C ASP A 419 -17.67 -47.43 -10.28
N THR A 420 -18.98 -47.30 -10.17
CA THR A 420 -19.82 -47.89 -9.12
C THR A 420 -19.65 -49.41 -9.07
N SER A 421 -19.45 -50.07 -10.21
CA SER A 421 -19.27 -51.53 -10.29
C SER A 421 -17.92 -51.97 -9.75
N ALA A 422 -16.87 -51.17 -9.99
CA ALA A 422 -15.55 -51.45 -9.43
C ALA A 422 -15.54 -51.19 -7.91
N ILE A 423 -16.26 -50.19 -7.43
CA ILE A 423 -16.42 -49.90 -5.99
C ILE A 423 -17.21 -51.01 -5.30
N GLU A 424 -18.33 -51.46 -5.85
CA GLU A 424 -19.15 -52.56 -5.34
C GLU A 424 -18.37 -53.85 -5.25
N LYS A 425 -17.56 -54.16 -6.27
CA LYS A 425 -16.68 -55.32 -6.26
C LYS A 425 -15.66 -55.24 -5.15
N LYS A 426 -15.01 -54.05 -4.96
CA LYS A 426 -14.02 -53.89 -3.92
C LYS A 426 -14.62 -53.92 -2.52
N VAL A 427 -15.79 -53.31 -2.33
CA VAL A 427 -16.57 -53.37 -1.08
C VAL A 427 -16.94 -54.83 -0.77
N THR A 428 -17.39 -55.57 -1.76
CA THR A 428 -17.72 -57.03 -1.61
C THR A 428 -16.49 -57.85 -1.22
N GLU A 429 -15.33 -57.62 -1.86
CA GLU A 429 -14.06 -58.25 -1.50
C GLU A 429 -13.66 -57.97 -0.04
N VAL A 430 -13.77 -56.70 0.42
CA VAL A 430 -13.45 -56.28 1.79
C VAL A 430 -14.41 -56.91 2.80
N ILE A 431 -15.69 -56.93 2.51
CA ILE A 431 -16.73 -57.56 3.34
C ILE A 431 -16.44 -59.07 3.49
N GLN A 432 -16.08 -59.74 2.40
CA GLN A 432 -15.74 -61.15 2.39
C GLN A 432 -14.43 -61.46 3.12
N ALA A 433 -13.47 -60.55 3.07
CA ALA A 433 -12.17 -60.69 3.76
C ALA A 433 -12.24 -60.36 5.26
N SER A 434 -13.34 -59.75 5.74
CA SER A 434 -13.48 -59.29 7.12
C SER A 434 -14.74 -59.87 7.82
N PRO A 435 -14.95 -61.19 7.87
CA PRO A 435 -16.18 -61.79 8.36
C PRO A 435 -16.46 -61.50 9.84
N SER A 436 -15.45 -61.41 10.68
CA SER A 436 -15.62 -61.09 12.11
C SER A 436 -16.11 -59.69 12.36
N GLN A 437 -15.62 -58.70 11.62
CA GLN A 437 -16.06 -57.29 11.72
C GLN A 437 -17.49 -57.11 11.19
N VAL A 438 -17.85 -57.89 10.16
CA VAL A 438 -19.21 -57.89 9.61
C VAL A 438 -20.22 -58.47 10.62
N GLU A 439 -19.84 -59.56 11.36
CA GLU A 439 -20.68 -60.11 12.43
C GLU A 439 -20.80 -59.15 13.61
N GLU A 440 -19.74 -58.47 14.04
CA GLU A 440 -19.76 -57.46 15.09
C GLU A 440 -20.67 -56.27 14.71
N PHE A 441 -20.59 -55.79 13.48
CA PHE A 441 -21.47 -54.73 12.97
C PHE A 441 -22.95 -55.16 12.93
N LYS A 442 -23.22 -56.41 12.47
CA LYS A 442 -24.58 -56.99 12.47
C LYS A 442 -25.10 -57.22 13.91
N GLY A 443 -24.22 -57.39 14.87
CA GLY A 443 -24.49 -57.51 16.30
C GLY A 443 -24.71 -56.19 17.03
N GLY A 444 -24.70 -55.03 16.29
CA GLY A 444 -25.01 -53.72 16.87
C GLY A 444 -23.82 -53.02 17.53
N LYS A 445 -22.58 -53.40 17.23
CA LYS A 445 -21.37 -52.65 17.54
C LYS A 445 -21.11 -51.63 16.40
N GLU A 446 -21.22 -50.33 16.67
CA GLU A 446 -20.78 -49.24 15.81
C GLU A 446 -19.25 -49.12 15.82
#